data_d1111b66b0eb7e826acc31d1f9edfa12
#
_entry.id   d1111b66b0eb7e826acc31d1f9edfa12
#
_cell.length_a   1.000
_cell.length_b   1.000
_cell.length_c   1.000
_cell.angle_alpha   90.00
_cell.angle_beta   90.00
_cell.angle_gamma   90.00
#
_symmetry.space_group_name_H-M   'P 1'
#
loop_
_entity.id
_entity.type
_entity.pdbx_description
1 polymer ?
#
loop_
_entity_poly.entity_id
_entity_poly.type
_entity_poly.pdbx_seq_one_letter_code
_entity_poly.pdbx_strand_id
1 'polypeptide(L)'
;MSEQRVTKHKVTARTKARRRAVEVLYEADQRGELNGPKAGQALEALANERAVNSANHTVAPEYARLALKGVAQHLRDIDQILQTYTQEWSLERMPAVDRAIARLSVWEIVYNDEVDPPV
;
A
#
# COMPACT_ATOMS: atom_id res chain seq x y z
N MET A 1 1.21 -1.63 32.41
CA MET A 1 0.64 -0.39 31.86
C MET A 1 1.48 0.20 30.74
N SER A 2 2.79 0.29 30.94
CA SER A 2 3.69 0.80 29.91
C SER A 2 3.70 -0.05 28.63
N GLU A 3 3.61 -1.37 28.77
CA GLU A 3 3.61 -2.28 27.62
C GLU A 3 2.37 -2.08 26.74
N GLN A 4 1.21 -1.88 27.34
CA GLN A 4 -0.01 -1.65 26.59
C GLN A 4 0.02 -0.33 25.84
N ARG A 5 0.61 0.70 26.41
CA ARG A 5 0.75 1.99 25.75
C ARG A 5 1.68 1.90 24.55
N VAL A 6 2.80 1.19 24.71
CA VAL A 6 3.76 1.03 23.60
C VAL A 6 3.13 0.23 22.48
N THR A 7 2.41 -0.84 22.80
CA THR A 7 1.73 -1.67 21.81
C THR A 7 0.65 -0.88 21.07
N LYS A 8 -0.18 -0.12 21.82
CA LYS A 8 -1.20 0.74 21.21
C LYS A 8 -0.59 1.79 20.29
N HIS A 9 0.51 2.38 20.73
CA HIS A 9 1.19 3.41 19.94
C HIS A 9 1.73 2.85 18.64
N LYS A 10 2.35 1.67 18.70
CA LYS A 10 2.86 1.00 17.49
C LYS A 10 1.74 0.65 16.53
N VAL A 11 0.64 0.09 17.03
CA VAL A 11 -0.52 -0.25 16.19
C VAL A 11 -1.08 1.01 15.55
N THR A 12 -1.22 2.09 16.31
CA THR A 12 -1.74 3.35 15.79
C THR A 12 -0.83 3.93 14.71
N ALA A 13 0.47 3.92 14.94
CA ALA A 13 1.43 4.44 13.97
C ALA A 13 1.41 3.62 12.68
N ARG A 14 1.36 2.29 12.81
CA ARG A 14 1.31 1.40 11.65
C ARG A 14 0.00 1.59 10.88
N THR A 15 -1.12 1.76 11.59
CA THR A 15 -2.42 2.00 10.98
C THR A 15 -2.42 3.31 10.18
N LYS A 16 -1.83 4.35 10.73
CA LYS A 16 -1.72 5.63 10.02
C LYS A 16 -0.85 5.50 8.78
N ALA A 17 0.26 4.77 8.89
CA ALA A 17 1.14 4.54 7.74
C ALA A 17 0.44 3.76 6.64
N ARG A 18 -0.32 2.72 7.00
CA ARG A 18 -1.09 1.95 6.02
C ARG A 18 -2.15 2.81 5.34
N ARG A 19 -2.83 3.64 6.11
CA ARG A 19 -3.82 4.56 5.54
C ARG A 19 -3.19 5.48 4.50
N ARG A 20 -2.02 6.03 4.82
CA ARG A 20 -1.31 6.90 3.89
C ARG A 20 -0.92 6.16 2.62
N ALA A 21 -0.45 4.92 2.74
CA ALA A 21 -0.10 4.10 1.59
C ALA A 21 -1.33 3.80 0.72
N VAL A 22 -2.45 3.46 1.35
CA VAL A 22 -3.69 3.20 0.63
C VAL A 22 -4.16 4.44 -0.13
N GLU A 23 -4.05 5.61 0.46
CA GLU A 23 -4.42 6.86 -0.21
C GLU A 23 -3.63 7.08 -1.49
N VAL A 24 -2.33 6.83 -1.46
CA VAL A 24 -1.48 7.00 -2.65
C VAL A 24 -1.81 5.94 -3.71
N LEU A 25 -1.99 4.69 -3.29
CA LEU A 25 -2.39 3.62 -4.20
C LEU A 25 -3.73 3.92 -4.86
N TYR A 26 -4.68 4.42 -4.08
CA TYR A 26 -5.98 4.83 -4.60
C TYR A 26 -5.84 5.93 -5.63
N GLU A 27 -5.04 6.95 -5.32
CA GLU A 27 -4.83 8.06 -6.24
C GLU A 27 -4.23 7.60 -7.56
N ALA A 28 -3.20 6.78 -7.51
CA ALA A 28 -2.57 6.23 -8.72
C ALA A 28 -3.55 5.40 -9.53
N ASP A 29 -4.36 4.60 -8.85
CA ASP A 29 -5.39 3.78 -9.49
C ASP A 29 -6.41 4.66 -10.22
N GLN A 30 -6.91 5.70 -9.55
CA GLN A 30 -7.91 6.60 -10.13
C GLN A 30 -7.37 7.40 -11.31
N ARG A 31 -6.07 7.64 -11.35
CA ARG A 31 -5.45 8.29 -12.49
C ARG A 31 -5.20 7.35 -13.67
N GLY A 32 -5.51 6.06 -13.50
CA GLY A 32 -5.26 5.06 -14.51
C GLY A 32 -3.79 4.70 -14.69
N GLU A 33 -2.97 5.02 -13.69
CA GLU A 33 -1.52 4.82 -13.78
C GLU A 33 -1.06 3.43 -13.40
N LEU A 34 -1.93 2.61 -12.82
CA LEU A 34 -1.57 1.27 -12.34
C LEU A 34 -1.86 0.17 -13.37
N ASN A 35 -2.07 0.55 -14.62
CA ASN A 35 -2.27 -0.37 -15.73
C ASN A 35 -1.08 -0.26 -16.70
N GLY A 36 -0.61 -1.39 -17.17
CA GLY A 36 0.43 -1.41 -18.19
C GLY A 36 1.84 -1.55 -17.64
N PRO A 37 2.83 -1.57 -18.55
CA PRO A 37 4.20 -1.93 -18.19
C PRO A 37 4.94 -0.91 -17.34
N LYS A 38 4.49 0.34 -17.34
CA LYS A 38 5.14 1.40 -16.55
C LYS A 38 4.43 1.70 -15.23
N ALA A 39 3.48 0.86 -14.85
CA ALA A 39 2.68 1.10 -13.65
C ALA A 39 3.53 1.22 -12.38
N GLY A 40 4.52 0.35 -12.22
CA GLY A 40 5.40 0.41 -11.06
C GLY A 40 6.18 1.72 -10.98
N GLN A 41 6.69 2.19 -12.12
CA GLN A 41 7.41 3.46 -12.18
C GLN A 41 6.48 4.63 -11.86
N ALA A 42 5.26 4.60 -12.37
CA ALA A 42 4.28 5.66 -12.12
C ALA A 42 3.90 5.70 -10.63
N LEU A 43 3.69 4.55 -10.02
CA LEU A 43 3.40 4.49 -8.60
C LEU A 43 4.55 5.03 -7.76
N GLU A 44 5.77 4.63 -8.08
CA GLU A 44 6.96 5.10 -7.34
C GLU A 44 7.12 6.62 -7.48
N ALA A 45 6.90 7.17 -8.67
CA ALA A 45 6.96 8.61 -8.88
C ALA A 45 5.92 9.35 -8.05
N LEU A 46 4.68 8.86 -8.04
CA LEU A 46 3.63 9.46 -7.23
C LEU A 46 3.93 9.35 -5.74
N ALA A 47 4.43 8.20 -5.31
CA ALA A 47 4.80 7.99 -3.92
C ALA A 47 5.87 8.99 -3.46
N ASN A 48 6.88 9.22 -4.29
CA ASN A 48 7.93 10.19 -3.99
C ASN A 48 7.38 11.62 -3.93
N GLU A 49 6.49 11.96 -4.85
CA GLU A 49 5.84 13.26 -4.87
C GLU A 49 5.01 13.50 -3.61
N ARG A 50 4.26 12.50 -3.19
CA ARG A 50 3.39 12.61 -2.01
C ARG A 50 4.12 12.41 -0.68
N ALA A 51 5.35 11.95 -0.72
CA ALA A 51 6.14 11.75 0.51
C ALA A 51 6.55 13.06 1.15
N VAL A 52 6.73 14.10 0.37
CA VAL A 52 7.36 15.34 0.84
C VAL A 52 6.35 16.39 1.27
N ASN A 53 5.31 16.62 0.51
CA ASN A 53 4.36 17.68 0.82
C ASN A 53 3.02 17.52 0.15
N SER A 54 1.97 17.50 0.91
CA SER A 54 0.69 17.94 0.40
C SER A 54 0.14 18.98 1.37
N ALA A 55 -0.72 19.84 0.88
CA ALA A 55 -1.20 21.01 1.63
C ALA A 55 -1.77 20.66 3.00
N ASN A 56 -2.22 19.45 3.21
CA ASN A 56 -2.89 19.01 4.44
C ASN A 56 -2.21 17.85 5.13
N HIS A 57 -0.98 17.47 4.70
CA HIS A 57 -0.33 16.28 5.23
C HIS A 57 1.11 16.54 5.61
N THR A 58 1.52 15.94 6.70
CA THR A 58 2.91 15.89 7.11
C THR A 58 3.70 14.98 6.17
N VAL A 59 5.02 14.95 6.34
CA VAL A 59 5.88 14.01 5.65
C VAL A 59 5.34 12.59 5.86
N ALA A 60 5.32 11.80 4.81
CA ALA A 60 4.79 10.44 4.88
C ALA A 60 5.60 9.59 5.87
N PRO A 61 4.94 8.78 6.69
CA PRO A 61 5.65 7.87 7.57
C PRO A 61 6.60 6.96 6.79
N GLU A 62 7.72 6.63 7.41
CA GLU A 62 8.73 5.78 6.77
C GLU A 62 8.13 4.46 6.29
N TYR A 63 7.29 3.84 7.09
CA TYR A 63 6.66 2.58 6.68
C TYR A 63 5.79 2.76 5.44
N ALA A 64 5.08 3.87 5.33
CA ALA A 64 4.27 4.13 4.13
C ALA A 64 5.14 4.20 2.88
N ARG A 65 6.29 4.87 2.97
CA ARG A 65 7.22 4.96 1.85
C ARG A 65 7.81 3.61 1.49
N LEU A 66 8.17 2.82 2.51
CA LEU A 66 8.68 1.47 2.30
C LEU A 66 7.63 0.60 1.60
N ALA A 67 6.39 0.65 2.08
CA ALA A 67 5.31 -0.15 1.52
C ALA A 67 5.02 0.23 0.07
N LEU A 68 4.95 1.53 -0.23
CA LEU A 68 4.67 1.98 -1.59
C LEU A 68 5.79 1.59 -2.55
N LYS A 69 7.02 1.69 -2.12
CA LYS A 69 8.15 1.23 -2.93
C LYS A 69 8.08 -0.27 -3.17
N GLY A 70 7.74 -1.02 -2.13
CA GLY A 70 7.59 -2.47 -2.24
C GLY A 70 6.46 -2.89 -3.17
N VAL A 71 5.30 -2.23 -3.06
CA VAL A 71 4.20 -2.50 -3.98
C VAL A 71 4.59 -2.15 -5.40
N ALA A 72 5.26 -1.01 -5.61
CA ALA A 72 5.70 -0.60 -6.94
C ALA A 72 6.64 -1.61 -7.58
N GLN A 73 7.56 -2.15 -6.80
CA GLN A 73 8.52 -3.14 -7.30
C GLN A 73 7.88 -4.47 -7.67
N HIS A 74 6.78 -4.83 -7.03
CA HIS A 74 6.13 -6.13 -7.19
C HIS A 74 4.71 -6.04 -7.73
N LEU A 75 4.33 -4.90 -8.30
CA LEU A 75 2.94 -4.63 -8.66
C LEU A 75 2.36 -5.68 -9.59
N ARG A 76 3.11 -6.07 -10.61
CA ARG A 76 2.65 -7.07 -11.57
C ARG A 76 2.38 -8.42 -10.91
N ASP A 77 3.31 -8.85 -10.07
CA ASP A 77 3.16 -10.11 -9.35
C ASP A 77 2.05 -10.06 -8.33
N ILE A 78 1.91 -8.92 -7.64
CA ILE A 78 0.83 -8.71 -6.68
C ILE A 78 -0.53 -8.81 -7.39
N ASP A 79 -0.68 -8.13 -8.52
CA ASP A 79 -1.93 -8.18 -9.26
C ASP A 79 -2.23 -9.58 -9.79
N GLN A 80 -1.20 -10.31 -10.18
CA GLN A 80 -1.36 -11.69 -10.63
C GLN A 80 -1.84 -12.59 -9.48
N ILE A 81 -1.25 -12.41 -8.30
CA ILE A 81 -1.69 -13.14 -7.10
C ILE A 81 -3.15 -12.85 -6.81
N LEU A 82 -3.52 -11.57 -6.84
CA LEU A 82 -4.91 -11.18 -6.57
C LEU A 82 -5.87 -11.79 -7.57
N GLN A 83 -5.55 -11.78 -8.85
CA GLN A 83 -6.39 -12.36 -9.88
C GLN A 83 -6.55 -13.87 -9.72
N THR A 84 -5.51 -14.54 -9.23
CA THR A 84 -5.59 -15.98 -8.98
C THR A 84 -6.60 -16.32 -7.89
N TYR A 85 -6.68 -15.50 -6.85
CA TYR A 85 -7.56 -15.75 -5.71
C TYR A 85 -8.95 -15.14 -5.85
N THR A 86 -9.17 -14.26 -6.84
CA THR A 86 -10.46 -13.60 -7.03
C THR A 86 -11.10 -14.06 -8.34
N GLN A 87 -11.31 -15.37 -8.47
CA GLN A 87 -11.79 -15.96 -9.72
C GLN A 87 -13.15 -15.43 -10.16
N GLU A 88 -14.03 -15.11 -9.21
CA GLU A 88 -15.36 -14.61 -9.51
C GLU A 88 -15.42 -13.10 -9.68
N TRP A 89 -14.39 -12.39 -9.18
CA TRP A 89 -14.30 -10.94 -9.26
C TRP A 89 -12.96 -10.55 -9.87
N SER A 90 -13.00 -10.03 -11.09
CA SER A 90 -11.78 -9.50 -11.68
C SER A 90 -11.30 -8.30 -10.85
N LEU A 91 -10.01 -8.08 -10.88
CA LEU A 91 -9.42 -6.93 -10.20
C LEU A 91 -10.06 -5.62 -10.66
N GLU A 92 -10.46 -5.55 -11.94
CA GLU A 92 -11.13 -4.39 -12.50
C GLU A 92 -12.49 -4.10 -11.88
N ARG A 93 -13.20 -5.13 -11.45
CA ARG A 93 -14.54 -4.98 -10.85
C ARG A 93 -14.49 -4.67 -9.37
N MET A 94 -13.33 -4.89 -8.76
CA MET A 94 -13.17 -4.58 -7.34
C MET A 94 -13.23 -3.07 -7.15
N PRO A 95 -13.94 -2.58 -6.10
CA PRO A 95 -13.90 -1.15 -5.80
C PRO A 95 -12.45 -0.67 -5.60
N ALA A 96 -12.15 0.54 -6.04
CA ALA A 96 -10.78 1.03 -6.07
C ALA A 96 -10.12 1.07 -4.69
N VAL A 97 -10.88 1.39 -3.65
CA VAL A 97 -10.34 1.37 -2.28
C VAL A 97 -9.97 -0.06 -1.88
N ASP A 98 -10.83 -1.02 -2.22
CA ASP A 98 -10.59 -2.43 -1.92
C ASP A 98 -9.35 -2.93 -2.68
N ARG A 99 -9.17 -2.50 -3.93
CA ARG A 99 -7.94 -2.83 -4.69
C ARG A 99 -6.70 -2.31 -4.01
N ALA A 100 -6.75 -1.07 -3.54
CA ALA A 100 -5.62 -0.46 -2.85
C ALA A 100 -5.26 -1.24 -1.58
N ILE A 101 -6.27 -1.57 -0.78
CA ILE A 101 -6.07 -2.34 0.44
C ILE A 101 -5.54 -3.73 0.11
N ALA A 102 -6.10 -4.38 -0.90
CA ALA A 102 -5.69 -5.72 -1.30
C ALA A 102 -4.23 -5.73 -1.78
N ARG A 103 -3.83 -4.76 -2.59
CA ARG A 103 -2.45 -4.65 -3.07
C ARG A 103 -1.46 -4.48 -1.93
N LEU A 104 -1.79 -3.59 -1.00
CA LEU A 104 -0.94 -3.39 0.17
C LEU A 104 -0.85 -4.66 1.01
N SER A 105 -1.98 -5.33 1.23
CA SER A 105 -2.04 -6.54 2.05
C SER A 105 -1.21 -7.67 1.45
N VAL A 106 -1.26 -7.87 0.14
CA VAL A 106 -0.45 -8.90 -0.53
C VAL A 106 1.04 -8.59 -0.34
N TRP A 107 1.43 -7.33 -0.53
CA TRP A 107 2.82 -6.95 -0.32
C TRP A 107 3.26 -7.26 1.12
N GLU A 108 2.44 -6.89 2.09
CA GLU A 108 2.78 -7.13 3.50
C GLU A 108 2.92 -8.61 3.82
N ILE A 109 2.05 -9.44 3.27
CA ILE A 109 2.04 -10.87 3.59
C ILE A 109 3.14 -11.62 2.84
N VAL A 110 3.36 -11.30 1.57
CA VAL A 110 4.24 -12.08 0.71
C VAL A 110 5.67 -11.56 0.70
N TYR A 111 5.84 -10.25 0.70
CA TYR A 111 7.14 -9.64 0.42
C TYR A 111 7.76 -8.92 1.61
N ASN A 112 6.99 -8.54 2.62
CA ASN A 112 7.52 -7.73 3.72
C ASN A 112 7.89 -8.60 4.91
N ASP A 113 9.18 -8.93 5.02
CA ASP A 113 9.71 -9.71 6.12
C ASP A 113 9.76 -8.95 7.44
N GLU A 114 9.61 -7.63 7.40
CA GLU A 114 9.66 -6.79 8.58
C GLU A 114 8.33 -6.72 9.33
N VAL A 115 7.25 -7.18 8.71
CA VAL A 115 5.97 -7.25 9.41
C VAL A 115 6.04 -8.44 10.35
N ASP A 116 5.98 -8.15 11.64
CA ASP A 116 5.95 -9.21 12.64
C ASP A 116 4.74 -10.10 12.38
N PRO A 117 4.94 -11.42 12.36
CA PRO A 117 3.80 -12.31 12.21
C PRO A 117 2.84 -12.08 13.37
N PRO A 118 1.54 -12.13 13.11
CA PRO A 118 0.58 -12.02 14.21
C PRO A 118 0.81 -13.13 15.20
N VAL A 119 1.04 -12.74 16.40
CA VAL A 119 1.28 -13.68 17.47
C VAL A 119 -0.03 -14.16 18.07
#